data_35e0a5d68b2ed7262441d5c87c8c70d4
#
_entry.id   35e0a5d68b2ed7262441d5c87c8c70d4
#
_cell.length_a   1.000
_cell.length_b   1.000
_cell.length_c   1.000
_cell.angle_alpha   90.00
_cell.angle_beta   90.00
_cell.angle_gamma   90.00
#
_symmetry.space_group_name_H-M   'P 1'
#
loop_
_entity.id
_entity.type
_entity.pdbx_description
1 polymer ?
#
loop_
_entity_poly.entity_id
_entity_poly.type
_entity_poly.pdbx_seq_one_letter_code
_entity_poly.pdbx_strand_id
1 'polypeptide(L)'
;RMATMDAKMENHPLRRDLDTQLELNEKLNRRISSMKGKEKGLAYRDIKKGWNEIRRIENQIRDDILDKTQVICCTCIGSGNEILDGRRFPQVLIDEATQATEPASLVALTRGARQVVLVGDHKQLPPTVISFRAEEKGLKRSLFERLVDLGIEPLLLSTQYRMHPSISKFPNQHFYSGRLNDGVKSENRPSPAGLLWPDWDNPVAFIPVDGGEVVSPDGTSRENPTEVSWVIKILNEILEAGEITKKDIGIITPYAGQVRAIRNSMSENLDDVEVKTVDGYQGREKEVIIFSCVRSNAEQNVGFLSEMRRLNVALTRAKRGLIVIGDPATLRGDKNWRAWLEYVRDSNFEAWHLLGMT
;
A
#
# COMPACT_ATOMS: atom_id res chain seq x y z
N ARG A 1 4.21 -9.83 -16.02
CA ARG A 1 3.48 -11.10 -16.30
C ARG A 1 4.40 -12.20 -16.83
N MET A 2 5.27 -11.93 -17.83
CA MET A 2 6.16 -12.98 -18.43
C MET A 2 7.15 -13.65 -17.44
N ALA A 3 7.41 -13.06 -16.29
CA ALA A 3 8.35 -13.60 -15.29
C ALA A 3 7.68 -14.43 -14.18
N THR A 4 6.35 -14.54 -14.16
CA THR A 4 5.64 -15.33 -13.15
C THR A 4 5.84 -16.84 -13.39
N MET A 5 5.69 -17.64 -12.33
CA MET A 5 5.77 -19.10 -12.43
C MET A 5 4.77 -19.62 -13.47
N ASP A 6 3.52 -19.18 -13.41
CA ASP A 6 2.46 -19.63 -14.33
C ASP A 6 2.82 -19.35 -15.80
N ALA A 7 3.25 -18.09 -16.10
CA ALA A 7 3.65 -17.75 -17.46
C ALA A 7 4.87 -18.55 -17.97
N LYS A 8 5.81 -18.88 -17.09
CA LYS A 8 6.94 -19.76 -17.45
C LYS A 8 6.51 -21.20 -17.65
N MET A 9 5.57 -21.69 -16.84
CA MET A 9 4.98 -23.03 -17.01
C MET A 9 4.23 -23.17 -18.34
N GLU A 10 3.46 -22.15 -18.75
CA GLU A 10 2.74 -22.12 -20.04
C GLU A 10 3.68 -22.26 -21.26
N ASN A 11 4.89 -21.71 -21.16
CA ASN A 11 5.87 -21.71 -22.24
C ASN A 11 6.93 -22.82 -22.10
N HIS A 12 6.76 -23.75 -21.16
CA HIS A 12 7.74 -24.81 -20.90
C HIS A 12 7.63 -25.93 -21.96
N PRO A 13 8.76 -26.56 -22.40
CA PRO A 13 8.71 -27.67 -23.36
C PRO A 13 7.80 -28.83 -22.97
N LEU A 14 7.73 -29.18 -21.68
CA LEU A 14 6.85 -30.23 -21.16
C LEU A 14 5.38 -29.82 -21.03
N ARG A 15 5.01 -28.59 -21.40
CA ARG A 15 3.62 -28.12 -21.32
C ARG A 15 2.66 -29.00 -22.14
N ARG A 16 3.08 -29.41 -23.34
CA ARG A 16 2.27 -30.28 -24.21
C ARG A 16 1.98 -31.63 -23.55
N ASP A 17 2.96 -32.20 -22.87
CA ASP A 17 2.83 -33.49 -22.18
C ASP A 17 1.85 -33.35 -21.02
N LEU A 18 1.95 -32.25 -20.27
CA LEU A 18 1.02 -31.91 -19.18
C LEU A 18 -0.41 -31.79 -19.70
N ASP A 19 -0.64 -31.03 -20.75
CA ASP A 19 -1.95 -30.81 -21.36
C ASP A 19 -2.55 -32.14 -21.86
N THR A 20 -1.73 -32.99 -22.50
CA THR A 20 -2.15 -34.30 -22.94
C THR A 20 -2.61 -35.19 -21.80
N GLN A 21 -1.88 -35.20 -20.68
CA GLN A 21 -2.23 -36.00 -19.50
C GLN A 21 -3.50 -35.44 -18.81
N LEU A 22 -3.65 -34.12 -18.76
CA LEU A 22 -4.87 -33.48 -18.24
C LEU A 22 -6.09 -33.88 -19.07
N GLU A 23 -6.02 -33.77 -20.40
CA GLU A 23 -7.12 -34.17 -21.29
C GLU A 23 -7.48 -35.66 -21.16
N LEU A 24 -6.48 -36.54 -21.10
CA LEU A 24 -6.70 -37.99 -20.91
C LEU A 24 -7.43 -38.27 -19.59
N ASN A 25 -6.97 -37.65 -18.53
CA ASN A 25 -7.53 -37.84 -17.19
C ASN A 25 -8.97 -37.26 -17.11
N GLU A 26 -9.22 -36.12 -17.72
CA GLU A 26 -10.57 -35.56 -17.83
C GLU A 26 -11.52 -36.41 -18.65
N LYS A 27 -11.09 -36.91 -19.81
CA LYS A 27 -11.89 -37.81 -20.65
C LYS A 27 -12.30 -39.06 -19.88
N LEU A 28 -11.36 -39.64 -19.13
CA LEU A 28 -11.62 -40.84 -18.30
C LEU A 28 -12.59 -40.51 -17.15
N ASN A 29 -12.39 -39.37 -16.50
CA ASN A 29 -13.26 -38.90 -15.41
C ASN A 29 -14.70 -38.62 -15.86
N ARG A 30 -14.91 -38.05 -17.05
CA ARG A 30 -16.25 -37.86 -17.63
C ARG A 30 -16.97 -39.18 -17.95
N ARG A 31 -16.23 -40.23 -18.34
CA ARG A 31 -16.78 -41.55 -18.69
C ARG A 31 -17.11 -42.41 -17.48
N ILE A 32 -16.51 -42.14 -16.32
CA ILE A 32 -16.61 -43.00 -15.13
C ILE A 32 -18.02 -43.13 -14.59
N SER A 33 -18.89 -42.13 -14.82
CA SER A 33 -20.33 -42.13 -14.41
C SER A 33 -21.15 -43.21 -15.14
N SER A 34 -20.74 -43.60 -16.35
CA SER A 34 -21.40 -44.62 -17.15
C SER A 34 -20.88 -46.00 -16.92
N MET A 35 -19.75 -46.17 -16.21
CA MET A 35 -19.09 -47.47 -15.95
C MET A 35 -19.64 -48.15 -14.71
N LYS A 36 -19.60 -49.49 -14.68
CA LYS A 36 -20.12 -50.32 -13.56
C LYS A 36 -19.10 -51.40 -13.14
N GLY A 37 -19.20 -51.84 -11.89
CA GLY A 37 -18.44 -52.98 -11.34
C GLY A 37 -16.92 -52.87 -11.47
N LYS A 38 -16.28 -53.88 -11.95
CA LYS A 38 -14.79 -53.94 -12.09
C LYS A 38 -14.22 -52.87 -12.99
N GLU A 39 -14.93 -52.52 -14.07
CA GLU A 39 -14.51 -51.50 -15.02
C GLU A 39 -14.38 -50.12 -14.34
N LYS A 40 -15.37 -49.78 -13.51
CA LYS A 40 -15.35 -48.54 -12.72
C LYS A 40 -14.18 -48.50 -11.73
N GLY A 41 -13.87 -49.66 -11.09
CA GLY A 41 -12.74 -49.77 -10.17
C GLY A 41 -11.38 -49.59 -10.87
N LEU A 42 -11.23 -50.10 -12.10
CA LEU A 42 -10.03 -49.91 -12.91
C LEU A 42 -9.89 -48.44 -13.34
N ALA A 43 -10.98 -47.83 -13.80
CA ALA A 43 -10.98 -46.41 -14.19
C ALA A 43 -10.56 -45.47 -13.03
N TYR A 44 -11.01 -45.72 -11.81
CA TYR A 44 -10.54 -44.97 -10.64
C TYR A 44 -9.03 -45.12 -10.38
N ARG A 45 -8.49 -46.29 -10.57
CA ARG A 45 -7.03 -46.53 -10.46
C ARG A 45 -6.28 -45.75 -11.53
N ASP A 46 -6.78 -45.76 -12.74
CA ASP A 46 -6.13 -45.08 -13.88
C ASP A 46 -6.24 -43.57 -13.74
N ILE A 47 -7.36 -43.04 -13.28
CA ILE A 47 -7.49 -41.63 -12.92
C ILE A 47 -6.47 -41.23 -11.84
N LYS A 48 -6.32 -42.06 -10.78
CA LYS A 48 -5.34 -41.82 -9.73
C LYS A 48 -3.91 -41.82 -10.26
N LYS A 49 -3.57 -42.77 -11.14
CA LYS A 49 -2.26 -42.81 -11.82
C LYS A 49 -2.06 -41.57 -12.69
N GLY A 50 -3.08 -41.13 -13.43
CA GLY A 50 -3.07 -39.91 -14.24
C GLY A 50 -2.78 -38.69 -13.41
N TRP A 51 -3.43 -38.50 -12.26
CA TRP A 51 -3.15 -37.38 -11.33
C TRP A 51 -1.73 -37.44 -10.76
N ASN A 52 -1.18 -38.62 -10.48
CA ASN A 52 0.21 -38.76 -10.02
C ASN A 52 1.20 -38.37 -11.13
N GLU A 53 0.91 -38.73 -12.37
CA GLU A 53 1.74 -38.35 -13.51
C GLU A 53 1.66 -36.85 -13.80
N ILE A 54 0.46 -36.24 -13.74
CA ILE A 54 0.27 -34.80 -13.84
C ILE A 54 1.13 -34.07 -12.80
N ARG A 55 1.04 -34.46 -11.53
CA ARG A 55 1.87 -33.89 -10.45
C ARG A 55 3.36 -34.03 -10.70
N ARG A 56 3.77 -35.19 -11.24
CA ARG A 56 5.18 -35.44 -11.57
C ARG A 56 5.69 -34.48 -12.63
N ILE A 57 4.92 -34.27 -13.70
CA ILE A 57 5.26 -33.37 -14.78
C ILE A 57 5.25 -31.92 -14.28
N GLU A 58 4.23 -31.51 -13.53
CA GLU A 58 4.16 -30.16 -12.93
C GLU A 58 5.37 -29.88 -12.03
N ASN A 59 5.74 -30.81 -11.16
CA ASN A 59 6.91 -30.66 -10.30
C ASN A 59 8.20 -30.57 -11.12
N GLN A 60 8.35 -31.38 -12.15
CA GLN A 60 9.50 -31.35 -13.03
C GLN A 60 9.62 -29.99 -13.75
N ILE A 61 8.50 -29.44 -14.26
CA ILE A 61 8.46 -28.10 -14.87
C ILE A 61 8.88 -27.04 -13.84
N ARG A 62 8.32 -27.09 -12.63
CA ARG A 62 8.62 -26.13 -11.56
C ARG A 62 10.09 -26.17 -11.15
N ASP A 63 10.64 -27.38 -10.98
CA ASP A 63 12.04 -27.57 -10.61
C ASP A 63 12.98 -27.03 -11.70
N ASP A 64 12.70 -27.34 -12.97
CA ASP A 64 13.51 -26.86 -14.10
C ASP A 64 13.48 -25.31 -14.21
N ILE A 65 12.32 -24.68 -13.98
CA ILE A 65 12.19 -23.23 -13.94
C ILE A 65 12.98 -22.64 -12.77
N LEU A 66 12.85 -23.22 -11.57
CA LEU A 66 13.51 -22.70 -10.37
C LEU A 66 15.02 -22.88 -10.43
N ASP A 67 15.52 -24.00 -10.98
CA ASP A 67 16.95 -24.28 -11.12
C ASP A 67 17.64 -23.31 -12.09
N LYS A 68 16.93 -22.85 -13.10
CA LYS A 68 17.41 -21.87 -14.07
C LYS A 68 17.21 -20.41 -13.62
N THR A 69 16.51 -20.18 -12.51
CA THR A 69 16.16 -18.84 -12.05
C THR A 69 17.19 -18.34 -11.04
N GLN A 70 17.83 -17.20 -11.33
CA GLN A 70 18.84 -16.59 -10.46
C GLN A 70 18.21 -15.78 -9.30
N VAL A 71 17.04 -15.18 -9.51
CA VAL A 71 16.34 -14.36 -8.51
C VAL A 71 14.90 -14.81 -8.40
N ILE A 72 14.45 -15.11 -7.19
CA ILE A 72 13.06 -15.49 -6.89
C ILE A 72 12.42 -14.37 -6.05
N CYS A 73 11.34 -13.81 -6.56
CA CYS A 73 10.54 -12.81 -5.87
C CYS A 73 9.25 -13.46 -5.34
N CYS A 74 9.03 -13.34 -4.05
CA CYS A 74 7.81 -13.84 -3.38
C CYS A 74 7.54 -13.02 -2.11
N THR A 75 6.36 -13.21 -1.50
CA THR A 75 6.11 -12.65 -0.16
C THR A 75 6.94 -13.38 0.90
N CYS A 76 7.18 -12.73 2.05
CA CYS A 76 7.90 -13.38 3.16
C CYS A 76 7.27 -14.74 3.53
N ILE A 77 5.95 -14.81 3.66
CA ILE A 77 5.24 -16.06 3.94
C ILE A 77 5.32 -17.03 2.76
N GLY A 78 5.22 -16.50 1.53
CA GLY A 78 5.34 -17.30 0.30
C GLY A 78 6.71 -18.00 0.17
N SER A 79 7.76 -17.46 0.77
CA SER A 79 9.07 -18.10 0.82
C SER A 79 9.08 -19.43 1.62
N GLY A 80 8.07 -19.65 2.48
CA GLY A 80 7.85 -20.89 3.22
C GLY A 80 7.13 -21.98 2.43
N ASN A 81 6.75 -21.74 1.18
CA ASN A 81 6.04 -22.72 0.37
C ASN A 81 6.90 -23.97 0.06
N GLU A 82 6.28 -25.14 0.08
CA GLU A 82 6.90 -26.46 -0.20
C GLU A 82 7.63 -26.50 -1.55
N ILE A 83 7.22 -25.71 -2.52
CA ILE A 83 7.87 -25.61 -3.83
C ILE A 83 9.34 -25.18 -3.74
N LEU A 84 9.73 -24.53 -2.64
CA LEU A 84 11.09 -24.07 -2.37
C LEU A 84 11.84 -25.00 -1.39
N ASP A 85 11.25 -26.14 -1.01
CA ASP A 85 11.90 -27.07 -0.08
C ASP A 85 13.18 -27.67 -0.68
N GLY A 86 14.16 -27.87 0.18
CA GLY A 86 15.49 -28.34 -0.23
C GLY A 86 16.37 -27.24 -0.88
N ARG A 87 15.83 -26.12 -1.28
CA ARG A 87 16.58 -24.99 -1.86
C ARG A 87 17.12 -24.06 -0.78
N ARG A 88 18.33 -23.53 -1.00
CA ARG A 88 18.97 -22.57 -0.10
C ARG A 88 19.21 -21.24 -0.81
N PHE A 89 18.92 -20.16 -0.11
CA PHE A 89 19.09 -18.79 -0.60
C PHE A 89 20.11 -18.06 0.25
N PRO A 90 21.39 -18.06 -0.15
CA PRO A 90 22.44 -17.41 0.65
C PRO A 90 22.31 -15.89 0.73
N GLN A 91 21.62 -15.28 -0.20
CA GLN A 91 21.30 -13.85 -0.20
C GLN A 91 19.78 -13.65 -0.14
N VAL A 92 19.33 -12.89 0.85
CA VAL A 92 17.91 -12.56 1.05
C VAL A 92 17.78 -11.06 1.18
N LEU A 93 16.94 -10.46 0.32
CA LEU A 93 16.54 -9.08 0.41
C LEU A 93 15.05 -9.03 0.77
N ILE A 94 14.71 -8.29 1.82
CA ILE A 94 13.32 -8.05 2.22
C ILE A 94 13.06 -6.57 2.02
N ASP A 95 12.21 -6.25 1.04
CA ASP A 95 11.70 -4.91 0.82
C ASP A 95 10.50 -4.65 1.71
N GLU A 96 10.29 -3.39 2.11
CA GLU A 96 9.29 -3.00 3.10
C GLU A 96 9.38 -3.81 4.40
N ALA A 97 10.62 -4.10 4.83
CA ALA A 97 10.90 -4.96 5.99
C ALA A 97 10.31 -4.43 7.31
N THR A 98 10.01 -3.14 7.39
CA THR A 98 9.35 -2.51 8.53
C THR A 98 7.86 -2.82 8.62
N GLN A 99 7.24 -3.31 7.53
CA GLN A 99 5.84 -3.73 7.48
C GLN A 99 5.64 -5.23 7.73
N ALA A 100 6.73 -5.99 7.75
CA ALA A 100 6.69 -7.42 8.05
C ALA A 100 6.84 -7.67 9.54
N THR A 101 5.97 -8.50 10.12
CA THR A 101 6.20 -9.00 11.48
C THR A 101 7.51 -9.78 11.52
N GLU A 102 8.21 -9.79 12.65
CA GLU A 102 9.47 -10.53 12.76
C GLU A 102 9.32 -12.01 12.39
N PRO A 103 8.29 -12.75 12.85
CA PRO A 103 8.08 -14.13 12.41
C PRO A 103 7.94 -14.28 10.89
N ALA A 104 7.27 -13.34 10.21
CA ALA A 104 7.15 -13.38 8.75
C ALA A 104 8.50 -13.22 8.06
N SER A 105 9.34 -12.29 8.53
CA SER A 105 10.71 -12.12 8.02
C SER A 105 11.57 -13.35 8.24
N LEU A 106 11.45 -14.01 9.39
CA LEU A 106 12.20 -15.23 9.71
C LEU A 106 11.89 -16.39 8.77
N VAL A 107 10.69 -16.50 8.21
CA VAL A 107 10.36 -17.52 7.21
C VAL A 107 11.31 -17.45 6.02
N ALA A 108 11.59 -16.24 5.51
CA ALA A 108 12.52 -16.06 4.41
C ALA A 108 13.98 -16.32 4.84
N LEU A 109 14.38 -15.88 6.01
CA LEU A 109 15.76 -15.97 6.50
C LEU A 109 16.19 -17.41 6.83
N THR A 110 15.28 -18.23 7.32
CA THR A 110 15.56 -19.64 7.68
C THR A 110 15.84 -20.54 6.46
N ARG A 111 15.64 -20.03 5.24
CA ARG A 111 16.00 -20.72 3.99
C ARG A 111 17.51 -20.72 3.67
N GLY A 112 18.35 -20.51 4.66
CA GLY A 112 19.82 -20.60 4.53
C GLY A 112 20.50 -19.28 4.22
N ALA A 113 19.89 -18.16 4.60
CA ALA A 113 20.47 -16.82 4.44
C ALA A 113 21.83 -16.71 5.14
N ARG A 114 22.82 -16.17 4.42
CA ARG A 114 24.14 -15.78 4.93
C ARG A 114 24.35 -14.27 4.85
N GLN A 115 23.74 -13.65 3.86
CA GLN A 115 23.71 -12.20 3.70
C GLN A 115 22.25 -11.77 3.65
N VAL A 116 21.92 -10.77 4.46
CA VAL A 116 20.55 -10.24 4.58
C VAL A 116 20.59 -8.74 4.33
N VAL A 117 19.70 -8.28 3.45
CA VAL A 117 19.45 -6.86 3.22
C VAL A 117 17.99 -6.59 3.61
N LEU A 118 17.79 -5.76 4.62
CA LEU A 118 16.47 -5.28 5.02
C LEU A 118 16.31 -3.86 4.49
N VAL A 119 15.34 -3.63 3.64
CA VAL A 119 14.97 -2.32 3.11
C VAL A 119 13.64 -1.92 3.70
N GLY A 120 13.53 -0.68 4.21
CA GLY A 120 12.30 -0.20 4.80
C GLY A 120 12.49 1.11 5.54
N ASP A 121 11.39 1.68 6.00
CA ASP A 121 11.37 2.96 6.69
C ASP A 121 10.62 2.85 8.02
N HIS A 122 11.35 2.82 9.11
CA HIS A 122 10.77 2.74 10.46
C HIS A 122 10.05 4.03 10.91
N LYS A 123 10.13 5.10 10.11
CA LYS A 123 9.33 6.33 10.26
C LYS A 123 7.99 6.26 9.53
N GLN A 124 7.74 5.19 8.78
CA GLN A 124 6.45 4.84 8.18
C GLN A 124 5.77 3.72 8.97
N LEU A 125 4.63 3.22 8.48
CA LEU A 125 3.77 2.31 9.22
C LEU A 125 4.48 0.99 9.59
N PRO A 126 4.25 0.50 10.82
CA PRO A 126 4.70 -0.82 11.27
C PRO A 126 3.81 -1.93 10.72
N PRO A 127 4.11 -3.21 11.01
CA PRO A 127 3.24 -4.32 10.65
C PRO A 127 1.81 -4.14 11.16
N THR A 128 0.83 -4.51 10.34
CA THR A 128 -0.57 -4.52 10.75
C THR A 128 -0.85 -5.73 11.65
N VAL A 129 -1.28 -5.47 12.89
CA VAL A 129 -1.66 -6.50 13.86
C VAL A 129 -3.09 -6.22 14.31
N ILE A 130 -4.01 -7.17 14.07
CA ILE A 130 -5.44 -7.00 14.39
C ILE A 130 -5.69 -7.23 15.89
N SER A 131 -4.96 -8.15 16.50
CA SER A 131 -5.13 -8.51 17.90
C SER A 131 -4.40 -7.53 18.81
N PHE A 132 -5.15 -6.75 19.59
CA PHE A 132 -4.60 -5.84 20.60
C PHE A 132 -3.63 -6.55 21.56
N ARG A 133 -4.01 -7.75 22.03
CA ARG A 133 -3.14 -8.56 22.93
C ARG A 133 -1.83 -8.98 22.25
N ALA A 134 -1.84 -9.24 20.94
CA ALA A 134 -0.62 -9.58 20.21
C ALA A 134 0.26 -8.34 19.98
N GLU A 135 -0.35 -7.18 19.78
CA GLU A 135 0.34 -5.90 19.67
C GLU A 135 1.04 -5.55 20.98
N GLU A 136 0.35 -5.64 22.13
CA GLU A 136 0.94 -5.43 23.46
C GLU A 136 2.12 -6.37 23.75
N LYS A 137 2.09 -7.59 23.20
CA LYS A 137 3.19 -8.56 23.32
C LYS A 137 4.33 -8.36 22.31
N GLY A 138 4.28 -7.27 21.55
CA GLY A 138 5.37 -6.86 20.67
C GLY A 138 5.32 -7.42 19.25
N LEU A 139 4.23 -8.09 18.83
CA LEU A 139 4.14 -8.61 17.44
C LEU A 139 4.18 -7.50 16.37
N LYS A 140 3.83 -6.27 16.73
CA LYS A 140 3.87 -5.09 15.85
C LYS A 140 5.30 -4.58 15.59
N ARG A 141 6.28 -4.98 16.41
CA ARG A 141 7.67 -4.61 16.21
C ARG A 141 8.30 -5.47 15.13
N SER A 142 8.76 -4.84 14.04
CA SER A 142 9.44 -5.55 12.96
C SER A 142 10.87 -5.98 13.35
N LEU A 143 11.43 -6.95 12.62
CA LEU A 143 12.84 -7.31 12.76
C LEU A 143 13.74 -6.10 12.49
N PHE A 144 13.42 -5.29 11.47
CA PHE A 144 14.16 -4.06 11.16
C PHE A 144 14.22 -3.11 12.36
N GLU A 145 13.06 -2.79 12.94
CA GLU A 145 12.95 -1.89 14.09
C GLU A 145 13.70 -2.44 15.32
N ARG A 146 13.59 -3.75 15.58
CA ARG A 146 14.32 -4.38 16.67
C ARG A 146 15.83 -4.28 16.50
N LEU A 147 16.35 -4.43 15.29
CA LEU A 147 17.79 -4.30 15.03
C LEU A 147 18.27 -2.86 15.21
N VAL A 148 17.48 -1.88 14.77
CA VAL A 148 17.78 -0.45 15.02
C VAL A 148 17.83 -0.15 16.53
N ASP A 149 16.86 -0.65 17.30
CA ASP A 149 16.82 -0.47 18.76
C ASP A 149 17.99 -1.15 19.47
N LEU A 150 18.58 -2.19 18.88
CA LEU A 150 19.81 -2.83 19.36
C LEU A 150 21.10 -2.07 18.97
N GLY A 151 20.96 -0.92 18.31
CA GLY A 151 22.09 -0.05 17.94
C GLY A 151 22.69 -0.34 16.56
N ILE A 152 22.04 -1.16 15.72
CA ILE A 152 22.45 -1.31 14.32
C ILE A 152 21.96 -0.09 13.56
N GLU A 153 22.90 0.76 13.16
CA GLU A 153 22.60 1.99 12.42
C GLU A 153 22.25 1.66 10.96
N PRO A 154 21.05 2.03 10.46
CA PRO A 154 20.68 1.81 9.07
C PRO A 154 21.33 2.82 8.14
N LEU A 155 21.71 2.38 6.93
CA LEU A 155 22.08 3.26 5.84
C LEU A 155 20.86 4.03 5.35
N LEU A 156 20.93 5.36 5.38
CA LEU A 156 19.86 6.23 4.86
C LEU A 156 20.04 6.42 3.35
N LEU A 157 19.01 6.05 2.58
CA LEU A 157 18.86 6.49 1.19
C LEU A 157 18.41 7.94 1.21
N SER A 158 19.35 8.87 1.13
CA SER A 158 19.13 10.29 1.43
C SER A 158 18.52 11.11 0.29
N THR A 159 18.31 10.54 -0.90
CA THR A 159 17.76 11.27 -2.04
C THR A 159 16.36 10.75 -2.40
N GLN A 160 15.35 11.62 -2.30
CA GLN A 160 13.99 11.33 -2.75
C GLN A 160 13.77 11.81 -4.19
N TYR A 161 13.02 11.03 -4.98
CA TYR A 161 12.71 11.31 -6.39
C TYR A 161 11.20 11.39 -6.67
N ARG A 162 10.36 11.38 -5.65
CA ARG A 162 8.90 11.36 -5.77
C ARG A 162 8.31 12.76 -5.76
N MET A 163 8.50 13.44 -4.64
CA MET A 163 7.73 14.62 -4.26
C MET A 163 8.31 15.90 -4.82
N HIS A 164 7.42 16.86 -5.12
CA HIS A 164 7.80 18.25 -5.23
C HIS A 164 8.54 18.72 -3.96
N PRO A 165 9.59 19.56 -4.05
CA PRO A 165 10.36 20.01 -2.88
C PRO A 165 9.53 20.61 -1.75
N SER A 166 8.47 21.36 -2.05
CA SER A 166 7.57 21.93 -1.02
C SER A 166 6.79 20.85 -0.26
N ILE A 167 6.46 19.73 -0.91
CA ILE A 167 5.77 18.61 -0.25
C ILE A 167 6.75 17.85 0.63
N SER A 168 7.99 17.66 0.19
CA SER A 168 9.02 16.94 0.94
C SER A 168 9.57 17.70 2.14
N LYS A 169 9.50 19.04 2.14
CA LYS A 169 10.14 19.93 3.11
C LYS A 169 9.74 19.64 4.56
N PHE A 170 8.44 19.58 4.85
CA PHE A 170 7.97 19.30 6.21
C PHE A 170 8.31 17.87 6.64
N PRO A 171 7.99 16.80 5.88
CA PRO A 171 8.40 15.45 6.24
C PRO A 171 9.91 15.31 6.46
N ASN A 172 10.73 15.91 5.62
CA ASN A 172 12.18 15.89 5.75
C ASN A 172 12.64 16.49 7.09
N GLN A 173 12.16 17.67 7.43
CA GLN A 173 12.53 18.35 8.67
C GLN A 173 12.00 17.62 9.91
N HIS A 174 10.74 17.22 9.88
CA HIS A 174 10.05 16.70 11.06
C HIS A 174 10.36 15.24 11.36
N PHE A 175 10.46 14.37 10.32
CA PHE A 175 10.65 12.93 10.52
C PHE A 175 12.07 12.45 10.25
N TYR A 176 12.82 13.15 9.38
CA TYR A 176 14.16 12.73 8.93
C TYR A 176 15.27 13.69 9.32
N SER A 177 14.98 14.68 10.19
CA SER A 177 15.98 15.63 10.73
C SER A 177 16.74 16.40 9.64
N GLY A 178 16.06 16.73 8.53
CA GLY A 178 16.65 17.47 7.40
C GLY A 178 17.67 16.69 6.56
N ARG A 179 17.74 15.36 6.71
CA ARG A 179 18.77 14.53 6.06
C ARG A 179 18.42 14.09 4.64
N LEU A 180 17.21 14.39 4.16
CA LEU A 180 16.80 14.05 2.80
C LEU A 180 17.15 15.19 1.83
N ASN A 181 17.58 14.81 0.64
CA ASN A 181 17.79 15.70 -0.49
C ASN A 181 16.74 15.46 -1.56
N ASP A 182 16.32 16.52 -2.24
CA ASP A 182 15.40 16.41 -3.37
C ASP A 182 16.18 16.11 -4.64
N GLY A 183 15.97 14.92 -5.21
CA GLY A 183 16.50 14.52 -6.52
C GLY A 183 15.62 14.98 -7.68
N VAL A 184 14.51 15.68 -7.36
CA VAL A 184 13.57 16.24 -8.33
C VAL A 184 13.50 17.74 -8.10
N LYS A 185 13.54 18.51 -9.20
CA LYS A 185 13.36 19.96 -9.15
C LYS A 185 11.88 20.32 -9.27
N SER A 186 11.49 21.52 -8.80
CA SER A 186 10.13 22.06 -8.89
C SER A 186 9.60 22.04 -10.32
N GLU A 187 10.44 22.41 -11.29
CA GLU A 187 10.05 22.46 -12.71
C GLU A 187 9.65 21.08 -13.26
N ASN A 188 10.15 20.00 -12.68
CA ASN A 188 9.78 18.62 -13.06
C ASN A 188 8.48 18.13 -12.39
N ARG A 189 7.93 18.93 -11.50
CA ARG A 189 6.70 18.66 -10.73
C ARG A 189 5.78 19.88 -10.70
N PRO A 190 5.38 20.45 -11.85
CA PRO A 190 4.57 21.67 -11.89
C PRO A 190 3.24 21.45 -11.15
N SER A 191 2.72 22.51 -10.57
CA SER A 191 1.45 22.50 -9.85
C SER A 191 0.32 22.04 -10.78
N PRO A 192 -0.51 21.08 -10.35
CA PRO A 192 -1.65 20.62 -11.15
C PRO A 192 -2.68 21.73 -11.36
N ALA A 193 -3.24 21.80 -12.58
CA ALA A 193 -4.35 22.69 -12.88
C ALA A 193 -5.66 22.27 -12.19
N GLY A 194 -6.62 23.18 -12.11
CA GLY A 194 -7.96 22.91 -11.57
C GLY A 194 -8.14 23.25 -10.09
N LEU A 195 -7.08 23.68 -9.41
CA LEU A 195 -7.17 24.22 -8.06
C LEU A 195 -6.48 25.60 -8.03
N LEU A 196 -7.09 26.58 -7.37
CA LEU A 196 -6.40 27.80 -7.01
C LEU A 196 -5.47 27.51 -5.82
N TRP A 197 -4.22 27.15 -6.14
CA TRP A 197 -3.22 26.89 -5.11
C TRP A 197 -2.92 28.19 -4.34
N PRO A 198 -2.73 28.14 -3.01
CA PRO A 198 -2.28 29.30 -2.24
C PRO A 198 -0.97 29.89 -2.79
N ASP A 199 -0.11 29.02 -3.27
CA ASP A 199 1.13 29.35 -3.96
C ASP A 199 1.31 28.40 -5.17
N TRP A 200 1.37 28.96 -6.39
CA TRP A 200 1.52 28.17 -7.61
C TRP A 200 2.90 27.51 -7.75
N ASP A 201 3.91 28.04 -7.12
CA ASP A 201 5.24 27.46 -7.12
C ASP A 201 5.39 26.34 -6.07
N ASN A 202 4.44 26.23 -5.15
CA ASN A 202 4.46 25.31 -4.02
C ASN A 202 3.11 24.60 -3.83
N PRO A 203 2.83 23.50 -4.55
CA PRO A 203 1.52 22.85 -4.62
C PRO A 203 1.15 22.07 -3.34
N VAL A 204 1.06 22.79 -2.24
CA VAL A 204 0.53 22.32 -0.95
C VAL A 204 -0.63 23.24 -0.56
N ALA A 205 -1.77 22.65 -0.23
CA ALA A 205 -2.94 23.40 0.22
C ALA A 205 -3.54 22.75 1.47
N PHE A 206 -3.79 23.56 2.49
CA PHE A 206 -4.63 23.17 3.61
C PHE A 206 -5.98 23.89 3.51
N ILE A 207 -7.05 23.12 3.48
CA ILE A 207 -8.42 23.64 3.46
C ILE A 207 -8.98 23.47 4.88
N PRO A 208 -9.06 24.54 5.65
CA PRO A 208 -9.63 24.50 6.98
C PRO A 208 -11.14 24.31 6.89
N VAL A 209 -11.66 23.27 7.52
CA VAL A 209 -13.09 22.94 7.51
C VAL A 209 -13.54 22.80 8.95
N ASP A 210 -14.49 23.62 9.35
CA ASP A 210 -15.23 23.49 10.60
C ASP A 210 -16.51 22.73 10.31
N GLY A 211 -16.58 21.49 10.78
CA GLY A 211 -17.74 20.64 10.55
C GLY A 211 -17.69 19.38 11.39
N GLY A 212 -18.81 19.07 12.05
CA GLY A 212 -18.91 17.97 12.99
C GLY A 212 -18.63 16.58 12.38
N GLU A 213 -17.72 15.85 12.99
CA GLU A 213 -17.56 14.44 12.73
C GLU A 213 -18.79 13.68 13.24
N VAL A 214 -19.16 12.61 12.55
CA VAL A 214 -20.25 11.71 12.97
C VAL A 214 -19.76 10.28 13.02
N VAL A 215 -20.45 9.45 13.80
CA VAL A 215 -20.24 8.00 13.76
C VAL A 215 -20.82 7.46 12.46
N SER A 216 -20.05 6.63 11.76
CA SER A 216 -20.53 6.00 10.52
C SER A 216 -21.79 5.15 10.75
N PRO A 217 -22.65 4.94 9.74
CA PRO A 217 -23.93 4.22 9.89
C PRO A 217 -23.78 2.81 10.47
N ASP A 218 -22.66 2.15 10.28
CA ASP A 218 -22.35 0.82 10.84
C ASP A 218 -21.87 0.86 12.30
N GLY A 219 -21.77 2.04 12.91
CA GLY A 219 -21.35 2.23 14.29
C GLY A 219 -19.87 1.92 14.59
N THR A 220 -19.06 1.55 13.58
CA THR A 220 -17.70 1.04 13.79
C THR A 220 -16.61 2.05 13.44
N SER A 221 -16.94 3.14 12.75
CA SER A 221 -15.98 4.11 12.24
C SER A 221 -16.51 5.53 12.37
N ARG A 222 -15.77 6.51 11.82
CA ARG A 222 -16.16 7.91 11.76
C ARG A 222 -16.17 8.41 10.33
N GLU A 223 -16.98 9.43 10.08
CA GLU A 223 -17.04 10.16 8.83
C GLU A 223 -17.32 11.64 9.09
N ASN A 224 -17.00 12.48 8.13
CA ASN A 224 -17.24 13.91 8.17
C ASN A 224 -17.88 14.33 6.82
N PRO A 225 -19.21 14.53 6.78
CA PRO A 225 -19.93 14.85 5.55
C PRO A 225 -19.47 16.17 4.91
N THR A 226 -19.04 17.14 5.72
CA THR A 226 -18.52 18.42 5.20
C THR A 226 -17.21 18.23 4.45
N GLU A 227 -16.29 17.44 5.01
CA GLU A 227 -15.05 17.08 4.31
C GLU A 227 -15.31 16.24 3.05
N VAL A 228 -16.32 15.33 3.07
CA VAL A 228 -16.73 14.58 1.86
C VAL A 228 -17.12 15.55 0.75
N SER A 229 -17.96 16.54 1.06
CA SER A 229 -18.39 17.53 0.07
C SER A 229 -17.22 18.30 -0.54
N TRP A 230 -16.24 18.67 0.29
CA TRP A 230 -15.01 19.33 -0.17
C TRP A 230 -14.15 18.41 -1.04
N VAL A 231 -13.98 17.16 -0.65
CA VAL A 231 -13.24 16.15 -1.46
C VAL A 231 -13.86 16.05 -2.85
N ILE A 232 -15.18 15.92 -2.95
CA ILE A 232 -15.89 15.78 -4.24
C ILE A 232 -15.77 17.05 -5.07
N LYS A 233 -15.92 18.23 -4.46
CA LYS A 233 -15.75 19.51 -5.15
C LYS A 233 -14.37 19.63 -5.78
N ILE A 234 -13.32 19.46 -4.98
CA ILE A 234 -11.92 19.57 -5.43
C ILE A 234 -11.60 18.53 -6.50
N LEU A 235 -12.05 17.29 -6.32
CA LEU A 235 -11.87 16.23 -7.29
C LEU A 235 -12.44 16.61 -8.66
N ASN A 236 -13.66 17.16 -8.70
CA ASN A 236 -14.31 17.59 -9.94
C ASN A 236 -13.54 18.77 -10.58
N GLU A 237 -13.17 19.78 -9.81
CA GLU A 237 -12.42 20.95 -10.31
C GLU A 237 -11.08 20.55 -10.96
N ILE A 238 -10.32 19.62 -10.34
CA ILE A 238 -9.07 19.11 -10.88
C ILE A 238 -9.31 18.31 -12.17
N LEU A 239 -10.35 17.48 -12.21
CA LEU A 239 -10.66 16.66 -13.39
C LEU A 239 -11.21 17.51 -14.54
N GLU A 240 -12.01 18.54 -14.27
CA GLU A 240 -12.55 19.47 -15.27
C GLU A 240 -11.45 20.27 -15.98
N ALA A 241 -10.34 20.54 -15.30
CA ALA A 241 -9.18 21.18 -15.91
C ALA A 241 -8.50 20.32 -16.97
N GLY A 242 -8.73 19.00 -16.98
CA GLY A 242 -8.32 18.06 -18.04
C GLY A 242 -6.84 17.69 -18.07
N GLU A 243 -6.00 18.23 -17.18
CA GLU A 243 -4.57 17.92 -17.11
C GLU A 243 -4.32 16.60 -16.38
N ILE A 244 -5.03 16.36 -15.28
CA ILE A 244 -4.86 15.21 -14.40
C ILE A 244 -5.98 14.19 -14.68
N THR A 245 -5.62 12.91 -14.80
CA THR A 245 -6.61 11.85 -15.00
C THR A 245 -7.06 11.23 -13.68
N LYS A 246 -8.20 10.53 -13.68
CA LYS A 246 -8.73 9.82 -12.51
C LYS A 246 -7.72 8.87 -11.86
N LYS A 247 -6.85 8.24 -12.67
CA LYS A 247 -5.82 7.31 -12.20
C LYS A 247 -4.65 8.00 -11.50
N ASP A 248 -4.49 9.30 -11.73
CA ASP A 248 -3.41 10.11 -11.17
C ASP A 248 -3.80 10.79 -9.85
N ILE A 249 -5.08 10.66 -9.44
CA ILE A 249 -5.58 11.21 -8.17
C ILE A 249 -5.75 10.08 -7.16
N GLY A 250 -5.37 10.37 -5.93
CA GLY A 250 -5.61 9.51 -4.78
C GLY A 250 -6.28 10.25 -3.65
N ILE A 251 -7.25 9.61 -3.01
CA ILE A 251 -7.94 10.14 -1.85
C ILE A 251 -7.60 9.26 -0.66
N ILE A 252 -7.08 9.87 0.38
CA ILE A 252 -6.59 9.19 1.59
C ILE A 252 -7.35 9.70 2.80
N THR A 253 -7.70 8.82 3.72
CA THR A 253 -8.31 9.17 5.00
C THR A 253 -7.95 8.14 6.07
N PRO A 254 -7.92 8.47 7.36
CA PRO A 254 -7.63 7.48 8.40
C PRO A 254 -8.79 6.53 8.73
N TYR A 255 -10.01 6.81 8.24
CA TYR A 255 -11.22 6.11 8.67
C TYR A 255 -11.94 5.39 7.54
N ALA A 256 -12.26 4.10 7.75
CA ALA A 256 -13.00 3.29 6.77
C ALA A 256 -14.42 3.82 6.50
N GLY A 257 -15.08 4.46 7.49
CA GLY A 257 -16.36 5.15 7.30
C GLY A 257 -16.24 6.24 6.25
N GLN A 258 -15.23 7.10 6.36
CA GLN A 258 -14.98 8.18 5.39
C GLN A 258 -14.68 7.64 3.99
N VAL A 259 -13.93 6.54 3.87
CA VAL A 259 -13.70 5.88 2.57
C VAL A 259 -15.03 5.50 1.92
N ARG A 260 -15.95 4.92 2.68
CA ARG A 260 -17.29 4.55 2.19
C ARG A 260 -18.13 5.78 1.84
N ALA A 261 -18.15 6.80 2.72
CA ALA A 261 -18.89 8.03 2.51
C ALA A 261 -18.44 8.76 1.23
N ILE A 262 -17.13 8.88 1.01
CA ILE A 262 -16.58 9.47 -0.21
C ILE A 262 -16.99 8.65 -1.43
N ARG A 263 -16.82 7.32 -1.42
CA ARG A 263 -17.18 6.45 -2.55
C ARG A 263 -18.67 6.52 -2.88
N ASN A 264 -19.54 6.54 -1.87
CA ASN A 264 -20.99 6.65 -2.06
C ASN A 264 -21.41 8.02 -2.63
N SER A 265 -20.60 9.06 -2.42
CA SER A 265 -20.84 10.40 -2.94
C SER A 265 -20.23 10.63 -4.33
N MET A 266 -19.39 9.70 -4.80
CA MET A 266 -18.82 9.75 -6.13
C MET A 266 -19.84 9.26 -7.16
N SER A 267 -19.86 9.88 -8.33
CA SER A 267 -20.63 9.36 -9.49
C SER A 267 -19.92 8.15 -10.09
N GLU A 268 -20.68 7.25 -10.74
CA GLU A 268 -20.18 6.00 -11.35
C GLU A 268 -18.99 6.22 -12.29
N ASN A 269 -18.92 7.36 -12.96
CA ASN A 269 -17.80 7.70 -13.83
C ASN A 269 -16.49 7.97 -13.09
N LEU A 270 -16.47 8.03 -11.75
CA LEU A 270 -15.29 8.28 -10.92
C LEU A 270 -14.71 7.01 -10.26
N ASP A 271 -15.20 5.82 -10.58
CA ASP A 271 -14.78 4.55 -9.97
C ASP A 271 -13.27 4.26 -10.08
N ASP A 272 -12.61 4.82 -11.10
CA ASP A 272 -11.16 4.69 -11.30
C ASP A 272 -10.32 5.50 -10.29
N VAL A 273 -10.92 6.44 -9.54
CA VAL A 273 -10.23 7.21 -8.51
C VAL A 273 -9.97 6.32 -7.29
N GLU A 274 -8.74 6.28 -6.86
CA GLU A 274 -8.34 5.42 -5.75
C GLU A 274 -8.63 6.07 -4.39
N VAL A 275 -9.64 5.58 -3.68
CA VAL A 275 -10.01 6.03 -2.32
C VAL A 275 -9.65 4.94 -1.31
N LYS A 276 -8.76 5.22 -0.36
CA LYS A 276 -8.31 4.22 0.63
C LYS A 276 -7.98 4.85 1.99
N THR A 277 -7.87 3.97 2.99
CA THR A 277 -7.27 4.36 4.27
C THR A 277 -5.77 4.60 4.12
N VAL A 278 -5.17 5.33 5.07
CA VAL A 278 -3.72 5.58 5.13
C VAL A 278 -2.94 4.27 5.05
N ASP A 279 -3.35 3.27 5.84
CA ASP A 279 -2.71 1.95 5.87
C ASP A 279 -2.82 1.23 4.51
N GLY A 280 -3.96 1.36 3.82
CA GLY A 280 -4.18 0.78 2.49
C GLY A 280 -3.48 1.54 1.34
N TYR A 281 -2.93 2.72 1.63
CA TYR A 281 -2.22 3.56 0.67
C TYR A 281 -0.69 3.42 0.73
N GLN A 282 -0.18 2.67 1.68
CA GLN A 282 1.25 2.44 1.82
C GLN A 282 1.84 1.75 0.56
N GLY A 283 3.04 2.14 0.16
CA GLY A 283 3.68 1.66 -1.08
C GLY A 283 3.12 2.28 -2.37
N ARG A 284 2.11 3.16 -2.29
CA ARG A 284 1.48 3.81 -3.45
C ARG A 284 1.90 5.28 -3.55
N GLU A 285 1.68 5.85 -4.73
CA GLU A 285 1.94 7.26 -5.02
C GLU A 285 1.03 7.74 -6.16
N LYS A 286 0.69 9.01 -6.17
CA LYS A 286 -0.14 9.66 -7.21
C LYS A 286 0.40 11.04 -7.53
N GLU A 287 -0.01 11.60 -8.65
CA GLU A 287 0.31 12.98 -9.00
C GLU A 287 -0.32 13.94 -7.97
N VAL A 288 -1.60 13.72 -7.64
CA VAL A 288 -2.33 14.51 -6.65
C VAL A 288 -2.86 13.62 -5.53
N ILE A 289 -2.68 14.06 -4.30
CA ILE A 289 -3.30 13.45 -3.10
C ILE A 289 -4.23 14.45 -2.43
N ILE A 290 -5.45 14.00 -2.16
CA ILE A 290 -6.42 14.68 -1.31
C ILE A 290 -6.51 13.88 0.00
N PHE A 291 -6.15 14.51 1.11
CA PHE A 291 -6.19 13.87 2.43
C PHE A 291 -7.31 14.47 3.27
N SER A 292 -8.28 13.66 3.68
CA SER A 292 -9.40 14.04 4.54
C SER A 292 -9.14 13.57 5.97
N CYS A 293 -9.03 14.52 6.92
CA CYS A 293 -8.67 14.26 8.32
C CYS A 293 -9.83 13.67 9.14
N VAL A 294 -11.06 14.03 8.80
CA VAL A 294 -12.32 13.56 9.43
C VAL A 294 -12.59 14.17 10.80
N ARG A 295 -11.58 14.24 11.66
CA ARG A 295 -11.77 14.62 13.06
C ARG A 295 -12.08 16.11 13.23
N SER A 296 -13.23 16.36 13.88
CA SER A 296 -13.69 17.70 14.25
C SER A 296 -14.54 17.61 15.53
N ASN A 297 -13.94 17.95 16.68
CA ASN A 297 -14.59 17.82 17.97
C ASN A 297 -14.01 18.83 19.00
N ALA A 298 -14.81 19.19 19.98
CA ALA A 298 -14.44 20.14 21.02
C ALA A 298 -13.33 19.66 21.97
N GLU A 299 -13.16 18.33 22.10
CA GLU A 299 -12.16 17.71 22.95
C GLU A 299 -10.76 17.72 22.32
N GLN A 300 -10.61 18.21 21.10
CA GLN A 300 -9.36 18.17 20.32
C GLN A 300 -8.77 16.76 20.21
N ASN A 301 -9.64 15.77 20.19
CA ASN A 301 -9.24 14.37 20.11
C ASN A 301 -9.04 13.95 18.64
N VAL A 302 -7.80 13.84 18.23
CA VAL A 302 -7.43 13.49 16.85
C VAL A 302 -7.54 12.00 16.53
N GLY A 303 -7.76 11.13 17.53
CA GLY A 303 -7.92 9.69 17.34
C GLY A 303 -6.76 9.05 16.56
N PHE A 304 -7.07 8.32 15.49
CA PHE A 304 -6.06 7.64 14.65
C PHE A 304 -5.05 8.57 13.97
N LEU A 305 -5.33 9.87 13.89
CA LEU A 305 -4.39 10.86 13.37
C LEU A 305 -3.21 11.13 14.33
N SER A 306 -3.27 10.71 15.60
CA SER A 306 -2.16 10.85 16.56
C SER A 306 -0.94 10.00 16.21
N GLU A 307 -1.11 8.97 15.39
CA GLU A 307 0.01 8.12 14.96
C GLU A 307 0.90 8.88 13.96
N MET A 308 2.05 9.31 14.43
CA MET A 308 3.03 10.07 13.65
C MET A 308 3.40 9.40 12.32
N ARG A 309 3.48 8.07 12.31
CA ARG A 309 3.83 7.29 11.12
C ARG A 309 2.73 7.37 10.05
N ARG A 310 1.45 7.47 10.46
CA ARG A 310 0.33 7.70 9.53
C ARG A 310 0.40 9.08 8.89
N LEU A 311 0.71 10.10 9.68
CA LEU A 311 0.92 11.44 9.13
C LEU A 311 2.04 11.45 8.09
N ASN A 312 3.19 10.85 8.40
CA ASN A 312 4.30 10.76 7.45
C ASN A 312 3.88 10.06 6.14
N VAL A 313 3.19 8.93 6.23
CA VAL A 313 2.69 8.23 5.03
C VAL A 313 1.72 9.12 4.26
N ALA A 314 0.73 9.73 4.90
CA ALA A 314 -0.28 10.55 4.23
C ALA A 314 0.34 11.72 3.46
N LEU A 315 1.28 12.45 4.07
CA LEU A 315 1.92 13.62 3.48
C LEU A 315 2.94 13.27 2.38
N THR A 316 3.40 12.03 2.28
CA THR A 316 4.48 11.62 1.36
C THR A 316 4.00 10.78 0.17
N ARG A 317 2.69 10.76 -0.11
CA ARG A 317 2.15 9.99 -1.26
C ARG A 317 2.02 10.81 -2.54
N ALA A 318 1.96 12.13 -2.42
CA ALA A 318 1.81 13.05 -3.55
C ALA A 318 3.14 13.27 -4.28
N LYS A 319 3.09 13.36 -5.62
CA LYS A 319 4.21 13.78 -6.45
C LYS A 319 4.18 15.27 -6.73
N ARG A 320 3.03 15.79 -7.17
CA ARG A 320 2.86 17.15 -7.68
C ARG A 320 1.96 18.03 -6.83
N GLY A 321 0.91 17.48 -6.21
CA GLY A 321 -0.03 18.26 -5.44
C GLY A 321 -0.49 17.55 -4.17
N LEU A 322 -0.41 18.24 -3.02
CA LEU A 322 -0.91 17.75 -1.74
C LEU A 322 -1.99 18.69 -1.22
N ILE A 323 -3.19 18.17 -1.04
CA ILE A 323 -4.34 18.90 -0.49
C ILE A 323 -4.76 18.19 0.80
N VAL A 324 -4.80 18.92 1.90
CA VAL A 324 -5.24 18.41 3.20
C VAL A 324 -6.48 19.17 3.63
N ILE A 325 -7.53 18.44 4.01
CA ILE A 325 -8.82 19.00 4.46
C ILE A 325 -9.01 18.58 5.92
N GLY A 326 -9.32 19.53 6.79
CA GLY A 326 -9.55 19.18 8.19
C GLY A 326 -9.80 20.39 9.10
N ASP A 327 -10.20 20.08 10.34
CA ASP A 327 -10.47 21.08 11.36
C ASP A 327 -9.18 21.49 12.11
N PRO A 328 -8.67 22.70 11.91
CA PRO A 328 -7.45 23.15 12.56
C PRO A 328 -7.57 23.23 14.09
N ALA A 329 -8.77 23.45 14.64
CA ALA A 329 -8.98 23.51 16.08
C ALA A 329 -8.76 22.12 16.71
N THR A 330 -9.32 21.08 16.12
CA THR A 330 -9.14 19.69 16.56
C THR A 330 -7.70 19.21 16.32
N LEU A 331 -7.13 19.47 15.15
CA LEU A 331 -5.79 19.02 14.79
C LEU A 331 -4.69 19.59 15.70
N ARG A 332 -4.85 20.79 16.22
CA ARG A 332 -3.92 21.39 17.21
C ARG A 332 -3.81 20.60 18.51
N GLY A 333 -4.72 19.68 18.80
CA GLY A 333 -4.64 18.79 19.95
C GLY A 333 -3.45 17.81 19.92
N ASP A 334 -2.91 17.50 18.74
CA ASP A 334 -1.73 16.67 18.58
C ASP A 334 -0.48 17.49 18.22
N LYS A 335 0.66 17.12 18.80
CA LYS A 335 1.93 17.85 18.62
C LYS A 335 2.45 17.83 17.17
N ASN A 336 2.29 16.71 16.46
CA ASN A 336 2.80 16.59 15.08
C ASN A 336 1.91 17.37 14.11
N TRP A 337 0.59 17.31 14.31
CA TRP A 337 -0.37 18.11 13.56
C TRP A 337 -0.21 19.59 13.83
N ARG A 338 0.07 19.98 15.08
CA ARG A 338 0.36 21.39 15.42
C ARG A 338 1.58 21.88 14.66
N ALA A 339 2.68 21.11 14.65
CA ALA A 339 3.88 21.46 13.90
C ALA A 339 3.60 21.57 12.39
N TRP A 340 2.75 20.69 11.84
CA TRP A 340 2.36 20.76 10.44
C TRP A 340 1.50 22.00 10.14
N LEU A 341 0.53 22.32 10.99
CA LEU A 341 -0.28 23.54 10.85
C LEU A 341 0.56 24.82 10.97
N GLU A 342 1.57 24.84 11.84
CA GLU A 342 2.52 25.94 11.92
C GLU A 342 3.32 26.08 10.62
N TYR A 343 3.82 24.95 10.06
CA TYR A 343 4.50 24.95 8.77
C TYR A 343 3.59 25.49 7.64
N VAL A 344 2.34 25.05 7.59
CA VAL A 344 1.35 25.48 6.59
C VAL A 344 1.11 26.98 6.69
N ARG A 345 0.89 27.51 7.90
CA ARG A 345 0.70 28.94 8.16
C ARG A 345 1.93 29.76 7.77
N ASP A 346 3.12 29.34 8.22
CA ASP A 346 4.37 30.06 7.99
C ASP A 346 4.80 30.04 6.52
N SER A 347 4.28 29.09 5.74
CA SER A 347 4.48 28.97 4.29
C SER A 347 3.33 29.56 3.46
N ASN A 348 2.29 30.13 4.08
CA ASN A 348 1.08 30.66 3.42
C ASN A 348 0.34 29.61 2.57
N PHE A 349 0.26 28.34 3.03
CA PHE A 349 -0.42 27.25 2.33
C PHE A 349 -1.88 27.06 2.77
N GLU A 350 -2.43 27.97 3.60
CA GLU A 350 -3.83 27.96 3.98
C GLU A 350 -4.70 28.48 2.83
N ALA A 351 -5.67 27.68 2.41
CA ALA A 351 -6.54 27.95 1.27
C ALA A 351 -7.90 28.57 1.69
N TRP A 352 -7.90 29.59 2.55
CA TRP A 352 -9.10 30.29 3.00
C TRP A 352 -9.93 30.90 1.87
N HIS A 353 -9.28 31.31 0.80
CA HIS A 353 -9.94 31.88 -0.38
C HIS A 353 -10.89 30.88 -1.07
N LEU A 354 -10.67 29.57 -0.96
CA LEU A 354 -11.59 28.55 -1.48
C LEU A 354 -12.93 28.54 -0.71
N LEU A 355 -12.93 29.04 0.53
CA LEU A 355 -14.10 29.15 1.38
C LEU A 355 -14.85 30.51 1.17
N GLY A 356 -14.36 31.37 0.27
CA GLY A 356 -14.88 32.71 0.12
C GLY A 356 -14.51 33.67 1.26
N MET A 357 -13.50 33.32 2.05
CA MET A 357 -12.91 34.12 3.10
C MET A 357 -11.62 34.76 2.57
N THR A 358 -11.57 36.07 2.53
CA THR A 358 -10.39 36.88 2.15
C THR A 358 -9.56 37.25 3.37
#